data_8264865662df2d3c5491f39f2a67946c
#
_entry.id   8264865662df2d3c5491f39f2a67946c
#
_cell.length_a   1.000
_cell.length_b   1.000
_cell.length_c   1.000
_cell.angle_alpha   90.00
_cell.angle_beta   90.00
_cell.angle_gamma   90.00
#
_symmetry.space_group_name_H-M   'P 1'
#
loop_
_entity.id
_entity.type
_entity.pdbx_description
1 polymer ?
#
loop_
_entity_poly.entity_id
_entity_poly.type
_entity_poly.pdbx_seq_one_letter_code
_entity_poly.pdbx_strand_id
1 'polypeptide(L)' 'MCKKFRVVKKDMPITAYQTTKHVDIKTLEGIMHANPGDWILTGPAGERWPVKKEIFELTYRIIE' A
#
# COMPACT_ATOMS: atom_id res chain seq x y z
N MET A 1 -1.02 22.47 25.01
CA MET A 1 -1.28 21.09 25.43
C MET A 1 -1.94 20.30 24.33
N CYS A 2 -1.46 19.08 24.08
CA CYS A 2 -2.02 18.25 23.03
C CYS A 2 -3.19 17.44 23.56
N LYS A 3 -4.28 17.42 22.80
CA LYS A 3 -5.39 16.54 23.08
C LYS A 3 -5.13 15.19 22.42
N LYS A 4 -5.52 14.13 23.10
CA LYS A 4 -5.41 12.78 22.57
C LYS A 4 -6.78 12.30 22.12
N PHE A 5 -6.80 11.65 20.96
CA PHE A 5 -8.04 11.10 20.41
C PHE A 5 -7.81 9.64 20.10
N ARG A 6 -8.84 8.85 20.29
CA ARG A 6 -8.84 7.49 19.77
C ARG A 6 -9.35 7.54 18.34
N VAL A 7 -8.58 6.98 17.42
CA VAL A 7 -8.94 7.06 16.01
C VAL A 7 -8.82 5.67 15.39
N VAL A 8 -9.59 5.45 14.34
CA VAL A 8 -9.48 4.25 13.52
C VAL A 8 -9.36 4.70 12.07
N LYS A 9 -8.71 3.85 11.29
CA LYS A 9 -8.56 4.11 9.87
C LYS A 9 -9.93 4.00 9.19
N LYS A 10 -10.24 4.94 8.31
CA LYS A 10 -11.45 4.82 7.52
C LYS A 10 -11.33 3.63 6.58
N ASP A 11 -12.44 2.93 6.41
CA ASP A 11 -12.49 1.78 5.53
C ASP A 11 -12.68 2.28 4.10
N MET A 12 -11.59 2.65 3.44
CA MET A 12 -11.61 3.20 2.10
C MET A 12 -10.96 2.22 1.13
N PRO A 13 -11.69 1.83 0.07
CA PRO A 13 -11.08 0.97 -0.95
C PRO A 13 -9.90 1.67 -1.62
N ILE A 14 -8.86 0.92 -1.86
CA ILE A 14 -7.69 1.38 -2.60
C ILE A 14 -7.42 0.38 -3.72
N THR A 15 -6.73 0.85 -4.75
CA THR A 15 -6.42 0.01 -5.90
C THR A 15 -5.11 -0.73 -5.63
N ALA A 16 -5.08 -2.00 -6.00
CA ALA A 16 -3.90 -2.81 -5.83
C ALA A 16 -3.71 -3.72 -7.03
N TYR A 17 -2.46 -3.94 -7.43
CA TYR A 17 -2.15 -4.97 -8.39
C TYR A 17 -0.88 -5.69 -7.97
N GLN A 18 -0.78 -6.95 -8.34
CA GLN A 18 0.38 -7.75 -8.05
C GLN A 18 1.33 -7.69 -9.23
N THR A 19 2.57 -7.28 -8.98
CA THR A 19 3.53 -7.18 -10.07
C THR A 19 4.15 -8.54 -10.38
N THR A 20 4.44 -8.77 -11.65
CA THR A 20 5.12 -9.98 -12.10
C THR A 20 6.58 -9.72 -12.39
N LYS A 21 7.07 -8.51 -12.18
CA LYS A 21 8.45 -8.14 -12.47
C LYS A 21 8.95 -7.16 -11.42
N HIS A 22 10.25 -6.90 -11.45
CA HIS A 22 10.85 -5.89 -10.57
C HIS A 22 10.41 -4.51 -11.02
N VAL A 23 9.97 -3.68 -10.06
CA VAL A 23 9.49 -2.34 -10.32
C VAL A 23 10.02 -1.39 -9.26
N ASP A 24 10.52 -0.24 -9.69
CA ASP A 24 10.88 0.85 -8.79
C ASP A 24 9.71 1.81 -8.69
N ILE A 25 9.34 2.18 -7.49
CA ILE A 25 8.18 3.03 -7.25
C ILE A 25 8.62 4.27 -6.52
N LYS A 26 8.28 5.42 -7.07
CA LYS A 26 8.59 6.69 -6.42
C LYS A 26 7.55 6.94 -5.35
N THR A 27 7.99 7.06 -4.11
CA THR A 27 7.12 7.36 -2.97
C THR A 27 7.56 8.67 -2.34
N LEU A 28 6.78 9.12 -1.37
CA LEU A 28 7.14 10.33 -0.63
C LEU A 28 8.43 10.17 0.16
N GLU A 29 8.79 8.94 0.45
CA GLU A 29 10.02 8.65 1.20
C GLU A 29 11.19 8.28 0.31
N GLY A 30 11.03 8.43 -1.01
CA GLY A 30 12.05 8.07 -1.98
C GLY A 30 11.62 6.91 -2.85
N ILE A 31 12.58 6.34 -3.56
CA ILE A 31 12.30 5.25 -4.47
C ILE A 31 12.32 3.94 -3.69
N MET A 32 11.23 3.18 -3.80
CA MET A 32 11.12 1.85 -3.19
C MET A 32 11.03 0.81 -4.27
N HIS A 33 11.55 -0.37 -3.97
CA HIS A 33 11.65 -1.46 -4.93
C HIS A 33 10.65 -2.56 -4.61
N ALA A 34 9.93 -3.03 -5.63
CA ALA A 34 9.04 -4.17 -5.51
C ALA A 34 9.61 -5.33 -6.31
N ASN A 35 9.51 -6.53 -5.74
CA ASN A 35 9.94 -7.76 -6.40
C ASN A 35 8.74 -8.46 -7.03
N PRO A 36 8.97 -9.40 -7.97
CA PRO A 36 7.87 -10.18 -8.52
C PRO A 36 7.06 -10.84 -7.41
N GLY A 37 5.76 -10.72 -7.48
CA GLY A 37 4.85 -11.23 -6.46
C GLY A 37 4.43 -10.21 -5.43
N ASP A 38 5.17 -9.11 -5.31
CA ASP A 38 4.79 -8.03 -4.41
C ASP A 38 3.60 -7.25 -4.98
N TRP A 39 2.95 -6.50 -4.12
CA TRP A 39 1.77 -5.74 -4.51
C TRP A 39 2.09 -4.25 -4.56
N ILE A 40 1.51 -3.58 -5.55
CA ILE A 40 1.63 -2.14 -5.69
C ILE A 40 0.25 -1.54 -5.38
N LEU A 41 0.20 -0.69 -4.37
CA LEU A 41 -1.05 -0.09 -3.93
C LEU A 41 -1.08 1.38 -4.34
N THR A 42 -2.27 1.85 -4.70
CA THR A 42 -2.50 3.25 -5.05
C THR A 42 -3.59 3.80 -4.14
N GLY A 43 -3.26 4.83 -3.40
CA GLY A 43 -4.20 5.47 -2.49
C GLY A 43 -5.06 6.51 -3.17
N PRO A 44 -5.99 7.11 -2.41
CA PRO A 44 -6.96 8.04 -2.98
C PRO A 44 -6.35 9.34 -3.52
N ALA A 45 -5.18 9.71 -3.05
CA ALA A 45 -4.50 10.91 -3.55
C ALA A 45 -3.53 10.60 -4.68
N GLY A 46 -3.56 9.37 -5.19
CA GLY A 46 -2.65 8.96 -6.25
C GLY A 46 -1.30 8.50 -5.77
N GLU A 47 -1.08 8.49 -4.46
CA GLU A 47 0.19 8.01 -3.91
C GLU A 47 0.29 6.50 -4.12
N ARG A 48 1.51 6.04 -4.32
CA ARG A 48 1.76 4.62 -4.59
C ARG A 48 2.83 4.10 -3.64
N TRP A 49 2.70 2.83 -3.26
CA TRP A 49 3.72 2.19 -2.42
C TRP A 49 3.66 0.69 -2.63
N PRO A 50 4.79 -0.01 -2.43
CA PRO A 50 4.81 -1.46 -2.53
C PRO A 50 4.50 -2.11 -1.19
N VAL A 51 3.90 -3.28 -1.24
CA VAL A 51 3.66 -4.11 -0.06
C VAL A 51 4.12 -5.52 -0.40
N LYS A 52 4.91 -6.12 0.50
CA LYS A 52 5.38 -7.47 0.28
C LYS A 52 4.22 -8.44 0.25
N LYS A 53 4.36 -9.47 -0.58
CA LYS A 53 3.29 -10.44 -0.79
C LYS A 53 2.73 -10.98 0.53
N GLU A 54 3.62 -11.41 1.43
CA GLU A 54 3.17 -12.00 2.69
C GLU A 54 2.43 -11.00 3.56
N ILE A 55 2.91 -9.76 3.58
CA ILE A 55 2.27 -8.71 4.37
C ILE A 55 0.93 -8.34 3.78
N PHE A 56 0.84 -8.28 2.45
CA PHE A 56 -0.43 -7.98 1.80
C PHE A 56 -1.48 -9.03 2.16
N GLU A 57 -1.11 -10.29 2.11
CA GLU A 57 -2.05 -11.39 2.39
C GLU A 57 -2.54 -11.37 3.83
N LEU A 58 -1.74 -10.83 4.75
CA LEU A 58 -2.12 -10.74 6.15
C LEU A 58 -2.97 -9.52 6.48
N THR A 59 -2.81 -8.43 5.74
CA THR A 59 -3.37 -7.14 6.14
C THR A 59 -4.46 -6.62 5.21
N TYR A 60 -4.60 -7.18 4.03
CA TYR A 60 -5.59 -6.72 3.05
C TYR A 60 -6.44 -7.88 2.59
N ARG A 61 -7.64 -7.56 2.15
CA ARG A 61 -8.50 -8.53 1.48
C ARG A 61 -9.03 -7.92 0.19
N ILE A 62 -9.21 -8.77 -0.80
CA ILE A 62 -9.71 -8.34 -2.10
C ILE A 62 -11.22 -8.32 -2.04
N ILE A 63 -11.80 -7.18 -2.38
CA ILE A 63 -13.26 -7.00 -2.31
C ILE A 63 -13.88 -6.90 -3.71
N GLU A 64 -13.09 -6.74 -4.69
CA GLU A 64 -13.37 -6.46 -6.07
C GLU A 64 -14.73 -6.71 -6.67
#